data_3f88150ad7f2b188d480d7331622365c
#
_entry.id   3f88150ad7f2b188d480d7331622365c
#
_cell.length_a   1.000
_cell.length_b   1.000
_cell.length_c   1.000
_cell.angle_alpha   90.00
_cell.angle_beta   90.00
_cell.angle_gamma   90.00
#
_symmetry.space_group_name_H-M   'P 1'
#
loop_
_entity.id
_entity.type
_entity.pdbx_description
1 polymer ?
#
loop_
_entity_poly.entity_id
_entity_poly.type
_entity_poly.pdbx_seq_one_letter_code
_entity_poly.pdbx_strand_id
1 'polypeptide(L)' 'AFSDDFAESLAKDFDLSGGQIENVRRKRTVELILTGVEPSEEMIREYCRTETLNDKQTNRQRIGF' A
#
# COMPACT_ATOMS: atom_id res chain seq x y z
N ALA A 1 -14.85 2.08 -3.37
CA ALA A 1 -14.29 0.79 -3.75
C ALA A 1 -12.91 0.95 -4.33
N PHE A 2 -12.09 -0.07 -4.19
CA PHE A 2 -10.72 -0.05 -4.68
C PHE A 2 -10.68 -0.60 -6.10
N SER A 3 -10.83 0.27 -7.07
CA SER A 3 -10.87 -0.13 -8.47
C SER A 3 -9.45 -0.23 -9.05
N ASP A 4 -9.36 -0.86 -10.23
CA ASP A 4 -8.08 -0.96 -10.92
C ASP A 4 -7.56 0.42 -11.35
N ASP A 5 -8.47 1.30 -11.74
CA ASP A 5 -8.11 2.67 -12.12
C ASP A 5 -7.52 3.42 -10.93
N PHE A 6 -8.13 3.26 -9.77
CA PHE A 6 -7.64 3.88 -8.55
C PHE A 6 -6.27 3.32 -8.18
N ALA A 7 -6.11 2.01 -8.27
CA ALA A 7 -4.84 1.36 -7.99
C ALA A 7 -3.73 1.87 -8.90
N GLU A 8 -4.04 2.02 -10.18
CA GLU A 8 -3.09 2.54 -11.16
C GLU A 8 -2.69 3.97 -10.83
N SER A 9 -3.66 4.77 -10.45
CA SER A 9 -3.42 6.15 -10.06
C SER A 9 -2.48 6.23 -8.87
N LEU A 10 -2.70 5.38 -7.88
CA LEU A 10 -1.85 5.33 -6.69
C LEU A 10 -0.44 4.87 -7.03
N ALA A 11 -0.32 3.87 -7.89
CA ALA A 11 0.98 3.38 -8.31
C ALA A 11 1.80 4.47 -8.98
N LYS A 12 1.15 5.32 -9.76
CA LYS A 12 1.80 6.46 -10.40
C LYS A 12 2.19 7.52 -9.40
N ASP A 13 1.25 7.88 -8.52
CA ASP A 13 1.46 8.97 -7.57
C ASP A 13 2.60 8.65 -6.60
N PHE A 14 2.73 7.41 -6.19
CA PHE A 14 3.71 7.00 -5.20
C PHE A 14 4.84 6.16 -5.79
N ASP A 15 4.85 6.00 -7.11
CA ASP A 15 5.89 5.23 -7.80
C ASP A 15 6.02 3.82 -7.22
N LEU A 16 4.88 3.15 -7.11
CA LEU A 16 4.84 1.81 -6.53
C LEU A 16 5.04 0.75 -7.60
N SER A 17 5.73 -0.32 -7.22
CA SER A 17 5.83 -1.51 -8.08
C SER A 17 4.53 -2.30 -8.01
N GLY A 18 4.42 -3.30 -8.90
CA GLY A 18 3.25 -4.17 -8.88
C GLY A 18 3.07 -4.87 -7.54
N GLY A 19 4.19 -5.33 -6.96
CA GLY A 19 4.12 -5.99 -5.65
C GLY A 19 3.70 -5.06 -4.54
N GLN A 20 4.13 -3.81 -4.60
CA GLN A 20 3.78 -2.84 -3.58
C GLN A 20 2.31 -2.47 -3.65
N ILE A 21 1.76 -2.28 -4.84
CA ILE A 21 0.35 -1.96 -4.96
C ILE A 21 -0.52 -3.15 -4.54
N GLU A 22 -0.04 -4.36 -4.76
CA GLU A 22 -0.73 -5.56 -4.28
C GLU A 22 -0.75 -5.60 -2.76
N ASN A 23 0.32 -5.18 -2.11
CA ASN A 23 0.36 -5.09 -0.65
C ASN A 23 -0.65 -4.08 -0.13
N VAL A 24 -0.79 -2.95 -0.81
CA VAL A 24 -1.78 -1.94 -0.44
C VAL A 24 -3.18 -2.52 -0.56
N ARG A 25 -3.45 -3.21 -1.66
CA ARG A 25 -4.74 -3.83 -1.89
C ARG A 25 -5.06 -4.84 -0.79
N ARG A 26 -4.07 -5.63 -0.39
CA ARG A 26 -4.24 -6.62 0.67
C ARG A 26 -4.53 -5.95 2.01
N LYS A 27 -3.81 -4.89 2.33
CA LYS A 27 -4.04 -4.16 3.58
C LYS A 27 -5.47 -3.62 3.63
N ARG A 28 -5.94 -3.09 2.52
CA ARG A 28 -7.30 -2.59 2.44
C ARG A 28 -8.30 -3.71 2.72
N THR A 29 -8.08 -4.89 2.12
CA THR A 29 -8.97 -6.03 2.31
C THR A 29 -8.98 -6.49 3.77
N VAL A 30 -7.80 -6.59 4.38
CA VAL A 30 -7.69 -7.01 5.77
C VAL A 30 -8.40 -6.02 6.69
N GLU A 31 -8.21 -4.74 6.46
CA GLU A 31 -8.85 -3.70 7.26
C GLU A 31 -10.37 -3.81 7.15
N LEU A 32 -10.86 -4.01 5.93
CA LEU A 32 -12.29 -4.16 5.70
C LEU A 32 -12.85 -5.37 6.46
N ILE A 33 -12.14 -6.47 6.46
CA ILE A 33 -12.56 -7.68 7.16
C ILE A 33 -12.56 -7.45 8.67
N LEU A 34 -11.52 -6.82 9.19
CA LEU A 34 -11.36 -6.65 10.63
C LEU A 34 -12.34 -5.63 11.22
N THR A 35 -12.55 -4.53 10.51
CA THR A 35 -13.38 -3.45 11.02
C THR A 35 -14.78 -3.44 10.44
N GLY A 36 -14.98 -4.08 9.30
CA GLY A 36 -16.25 -4.05 8.59
C GLY A 36 -16.50 -2.73 7.88
N VAL A 37 -15.49 -1.88 7.82
CA VAL A 37 -15.61 -0.55 7.21
C VAL A 37 -14.56 -0.40 6.13
N GLU A 38 -14.99 0.10 4.97
CA GLU A 38 -14.09 0.38 3.86
C GLU A 38 -13.13 1.50 4.24
N PRO A 39 -11.81 1.31 4.14
CA PRO A 39 -10.86 2.39 4.43
C PRO A 39 -11.09 3.58 3.49
N SER A 40 -10.90 4.79 3.99
CA SER A 40 -11.03 5.98 3.19
C SER A 40 -9.86 6.10 2.22
N GLU A 41 -10.03 6.96 1.22
CA GLU A 41 -8.95 7.22 0.27
C GLU A 41 -7.69 7.71 0.97
N GLU A 42 -7.87 8.51 1.98
CA GLU A 42 -6.76 9.03 2.78
C GLU A 42 -5.98 7.93 3.46
N MET A 43 -6.68 6.95 4.02
CA MET A 43 -6.03 5.80 4.64
C MET A 43 -5.27 4.98 3.62
N ILE A 44 -5.85 4.80 2.45
CA ILE A 44 -5.20 4.04 1.37
C ILE A 44 -3.92 4.75 0.93
N ARG A 45 -3.95 6.06 0.83
CA ARG A 45 -2.75 6.83 0.51
C ARG A 45 -1.67 6.67 1.58
N GLU A 46 -2.09 6.58 2.82
CA GLU A 46 -1.16 6.33 3.91
C GLU A 46 -0.51 4.95 3.79
N TYR A 47 -1.28 3.94 3.38
CA TYR A 47 -0.71 2.62 3.11
C TYR A 47 0.36 2.70 2.02
N CYS A 48 0.10 3.48 0.98
CA CYS A 48 1.08 3.64 -0.11
C CYS A 48 2.36 4.28 0.40
N ARG A 49 2.22 5.29 1.23
CA ARG A 49 3.38 5.98 1.81
C ARG A 49 4.21 5.03 2.65
N THR A 50 3.53 4.21 3.44
CA THR A 50 4.19 3.21 4.28
C THR A 50 4.96 2.19 3.44
N GLU A 51 4.39 1.81 2.29
CA GLU A 51 5.05 0.86 1.41
C GLU A 51 6.37 1.39 0.89
N THR A 52 6.40 2.66 0.50
CA THR A 52 7.65 3.24 0.01
C THR A 52 8.70 3.33 1.10
N LEU A 53 8.28 3.63 2.32
CA LEU A 53 9.20 3.69 3.45
C LEU A 53 9.73 2.32 3.82
N ASN A 54 8.85 1.33 3.85
CA ASN A 54 9.23 -0.03 4.21
C ASN A 54 10.25 -0.61 3.21
N ASP A 55 10.07 -0.29 1.94
CA ASP A 55 10.99 -0.77 0.92
C ASP A 55 12.41 -0.32 1.21
N LYS A 56 12.57 0.95 1.54
CA LYS A 56 13.88 1.50 1.86
C LYS A 56 14.45 0.89 3.13
N GLN A 57 13.62 0.73 4.13
CA GLN A 57 14.06 0.17 5.41
C GLN A 57 14.46 -1.28 5.28
N THR A 58 13.71 -2.03 4.49
CA THR A 58 14.01 -3.45 4.26
C THR A 58 15.38 -3.61 3.63
N ASN A 59 15.70 -2.78 2.67
CA ASN A 59 17.02 -2.81 2.04
C ASN A 59 18.12 -2.58 3.06
N ARG A 60 17.92 -1.61 3.92
CA ARG A 60 18.90 -1.29 4.95
C ARG A 60 19.07 -2.43 5.93
N GLN A 61 17.98 -3.03 6.33
CA GLN A 61 18.02 -4.14 7.29
C GLN A 61 18.77 -5.33 6.73
N ARG A 62 18.55 -5.61 5.47
CA ARG A 62 19.22 -6.74 4.83
C ARG A 62 20.73 -6.54 4.81
N ILE A 63 21.16 -5.34 4.59
CA ILE A 63 22.58 -5.02 4.60
C ILE A 63 23.15 -5.16 6.01
N GLY A 64 22.35 -4.84 7.00
CA GLY A 64 22.75 -4.90 8.38
C GLY A 64 22.98 -6.30 8.92
N PHE A 65 22.45 -7.29 8.24
CA PHE A 65 22.66 -8.66 8.63
C PHE A 65 23.77 -9.29 7.84
#